data_eeafe7f9285e634af462355c2f2a1f2c
#
_entry.id   eeafe7f9285e634af462355c2f2a1f2c
#
_cell.length_a   1.000
_cell.length_b   1.000
_cell.length_c   1.000
_cell.angle_alpha   90.00
_cell.angle_beta   90.00
_cell.angle_gamma   90.00
#
_symmetry.space_group_name_H-M   'P 1'
#
loop_
_entity.id
_entity.type
_entity.pdbx_description
1 polymer ?
#
loop_
_entity_poly.entity_id
_entity_poly.type
_entity_poly.pdbx_seq_one_letter_code
_entity_poly.pdbx_strand_id
1 'polypeptide(L)'
;MARNATTSSAATAPSEGDPNISRPMNVTASSSEPAINPTLTDTPTATFLRQSTAMQDATLYPGGSRSLSGIAVHAFGLGLALASSILLTILLLHLSNPLWRLPSFIAILSVFHFLEFYATARYNLPSAKLSSFLLFSNGRAYNIAHTCAMLEIVLVCTFFPSWLAVVSAPWSRALGLGLVLMGQGIRSLAMAQAGTNFNHIPAKQHKEGHELVTRGVYGWLRHPSYFGFFWWAIGTQLLVGNAVCGVAYVLVLWKFFSDRIRGEEEHLVQFFGEQYVNFRERTGVAIPFIR
;
A
#
# COMPACT_ATOMS: atom_id res chain seq x y z
N MET A 1 2.28 54.05 -41.33
CA MET A 1 3.64 54.59 -41.56
C MET A 1 4.55 53.41 -41.31
N ALA A 2 5.02 52.77 -42.35
CA ALA A 2 6.22 53.02 -43.10
C ALA A 2 7.43 52.50 -42.30
N ARG A 3 8.12 51.57 -42.67
CA ARG A 3 8.81 50.99 -43.83
C ARG A 3 10.12 50.40 -43.31
N ASN A 4 10.41 49.21 -43.73
CA ASN A 4 11.48 48.77 -44.64
C ASN A 4 12.88 48.70 -43.99
N ALA A 5 13.78 47.81 -44.32
CA ALA A 5 13.90 46.74 -45.30
C ALA A 5 15.33 46.21 -45.19
N THR A 6 15.50 44.92 -45.52
CA THR A 6 16.47 44.33 -46.45
C THR A 6 17.94 44.71 -46.30
N THR A 7 18.92 43.84 -46.47
CA THR A 7 19.39 43.00 -47.56
C THR A 7 20.62 42.22 -47.08
N SER A 8 20.83 40.95 -47.34
CA SER A 8 21.29 40.31 -48.56
C SER A 8 22.80 40.22 -48.74
N SER A 9 23.22 39.05 -49.16
CA SER A 9 24.30 38.72 -50.12
C SER A 9 25.65 38.38 -49.51
N ALA A 10 26.31 37.37 -49.82
CA ALA A 10 26.47 36.34 -50.81
C ALA A 10 27.96 35.91 -50.78
N ALA A 11 28.11 34.64 -50.88
CA ALA A 11 29.09 33.84 -51.61
C ALA A 11 30.40 34.43 -52.12
N THR A 12 31.47 33.70 -51.89
CA THR A 12 32.39 33.28 -52.94
C THR A 12 33.38 32.20 -52.47
N ALA A 13 33.48 31.08 -53.14
CA ALA A 13 34.66 30.25 -53.33
C ALA A 13 35.26 30.63 -54.69
N PRO A 14 36.34 30.09 -55.27
CA PRO A 14 37.30 29.08 -54.81
C PRO A 14 38.79 29.47 -55.15
N SER A 15 39.78 28.63 -54.85
CA SER A 15 40.90 28.35 -55.80
C SER A 15 41.80 27.22 -55.30
N GLU A 16 42.06 26.40 -56.27
CA GLU A 16 42.92 25.25 -56.42
C GLU A 16 44.41 25.47 -56.06
N GLY A 17 45.09 24.34 -55.86
CA GLY A 17 46.54 24.23 -55.86
C GLY A 17 47.06 22.91 -55.29
N ASP A 18 47.13 21.89 -56.08
CA ASP A 18 47.89 20.62 -56.03
C ASP A 18 49.41 20.86 -56.27
N PRO A 19 50.31 19.89 -56.24
CA PRO A 19 50.39 18.57 -55.58
C PRO A 19 51.78 18.26 -54.93
N ASN A 20 51.84 17.09 -54.33
CA ASN A 20 52.98 16.17 -54.36
C ASN A 20 53.73 15.89 -53.04
N ILE A 21 53.88 14.59 -52.85
CA ILE A 21 54.98 13.81 -52.23
C ILE A 21 54.70 13.14 -50.91
N SER A 22 54.72 11.83 -51.07
CA SER A 22 55.18 10.70 -50.25
C SER A 22 54.18 10.01 -49.32
N ARG A 23 53.76 8.83 -49.77
CA ARG A 23 53.44 7.69 -48.91
C ARG A 23 54.68 7.30 -48.10
N PRO A 24 54.50 6.87 -46.82
CA PRO A 24 54.58 5.47 -46.61
C PRO A 24 53.69 4.88 -45.50
N MET A 25 53.52 3.61 -45.63
CA MET A 25 53.23 2.53 -44.67
C MET A 25 51.87 2.48 -43.98
N ASN A 26 51.15 1.53 -44.47
CA ASN A 26 50.12 0.73 -43.78
C ASN A 26 50.61 0.26 -42.40
N VAL A 27 50.00 0.78 -41.34
CA VAL A 27 49.95 0.10 -40.06
C VAL A 27 48.51 -0.20 -39.82
N THR A 28 48.13 -1.44 -40.10
CA THR A 28 46.89 -2.04 -39.64
C THR A 28 46.89 -2.08 -38.11
N ALA A 29 46.37 -1.06 -37.48
CA ALA A 29 46.01 -1.13 -36.07
C ALA A 29 44.68 -1.89 -36.01
N SER A 30 44.82 -3.19 -35.76
CA SER A 30 43.74 -4.03 -35.28
C SER A 30 43.30 -3.48 -33.92
N SER A 31 42.23 -2.70 -33.91
CA SER A 31 41.48 -2.39 -32.70
C SER A 31 40.72 -3.66 -32.31
N SER A 32 41.38 -4.55 -31.61
CA SER A 32 40.69 -5.59 -30.86
C SER A 32 40.00 -4.88 -29.69
N GLU A 33 38.69 -4.63 -29.84
CA GLU A 33 37.82 -4.45 -28.68
C GLU A 33 38.11 -5.63 -27.71
N PRO A 34 38.31 -5.35 -26.41
CA PRO A 34 38.39 -6.43 -25.46
C PRO A 34 37.03 -7.14 -25.47
N ALA A 35 37.02 -8.37 -26.00
CA ALA A 35 35.88 -9.26 -25.89
C ALA A 35 35.52 -9.32 -24.39
N ILE A 36 34.35 -8.77 -24.04
CA ILE A 36 33.72 -8.92 -22.73
C ILE A 36 33.52 -10.43 -22.58
N ASN A 37 34.35 -11.04 -21.79
CA ASN A 37 34.35 -12.48 -21.55
C ASN A 37 33.05 -12.79 -20.75
N PRO A 38 32.04 -13.46 -21.30
CA PRO A 38 30.78 -13.72 -20.62
C PRO A 38 30.90 -14.69 -19.44
N THR A 39 32.10 -15.19 -19.16
CA THR A 39 32.35 -16.19 -18.11
C THR A 39 32.75 -15.63 -16.74
N LEU A 40 32.77 -14.28 -16.57
CA LEU A 40 33.08 -13.68 -15.24
C LEU A 40 31.88 -13.57 -14.30
N THR A 41 30.68 -13.93 -14.77
CA THR A 41 29.45 -13.82 -13.94
C THR A 41 29.16 -15.06 -13.08
N ASP A 42 29.80 -16.20 -13.36
CA ASP A 42 29.51 -17.48 -12.70
C ASP A 42 30.73 -18.12 -12.04
N THR A 43 31.74 -17.35 -11.65
CA THR A 43 32.82 -17.93 -10.85
C THR A 43 32.27 -18.34 -9.48
N PRO A 44 32.70 -19.54 -8.96
CA PRO A 44 32.30 -19.98 -7.60
C PRO A 44 32.55 -18.90 -6.53
N THR A 45 33.56 -18.06 -6.73
CA THR A 45 33.87 -16.93 -5.87
C THR A 45 32.79 -15.82 -5.92
N ALA A 46 32.26 -15.50 -7.11
CA ALA A 46 31.17 -14.51 -7.24
C ALA A 46 29.87 -15.01 -6.65
N THR A 47 29.57 -16.30 -6.82
CA THR A 47 28.44 -16.98 -6.19
C THR A 47 28.59 -17.03 -4.68
N PHE A 48 29.78 -17.37 -4.18
CA PHE A 48 30.10 -17.39 -2.74
C PHE A 48 30.01 -15.98 -2.12
N LEU A 49 30.53 -14.96 -2.81
CA LEU A 49 30.41 -13.55 -2.36
C LEU A 49 28.97 -13.06 -2.36
N ARG A 50 28.16 -13.41 -3.37
CA ARG A 50 26.72 -13.12 -3.38
C ARG A 50 25.97 -13.85 -2.25
N GLN A 51 26.31 -15.10 -1.98
CA GLN A 51 25.74 -15.85 -0.85
C GLN A 51 26.19 -15.27 0.50
N SER A 52 27.45 -14.87 0.65
CA SER A 52 27.94 -14.24 1.87
C SER A 52 27.32 -12.87 2.11
N THR A 53 27.06 -12.09 1.05
CA THR A 53 26.38 -10.78 1.16
C THR A 53 24.89 -10.95 1.50
N ALA A 54 24.22 -11.96 0.96
CA ALA A 54 22.84 -12.29 1.32
C ALA A 54 22.73 -12.78 2.79
N MET A 55 23.74 -13.49 3.28
CA MET A 55 23.83 -13.90 4.70
C MET A 55 24.14 -12.75 5.66
N GLN A 56 24.50 -11.56 5.17
CA GLN A 56 24.86 -10.40 6.00
C GLN A 56 23.71 -9.37 6.15
N ASP A 57 22.54 -9.60 5.59
CA ASP A 57 21.39 -8.69 5.83
C ASP A 57 20.88 -8.88 7.27
N ALA A 58 21.40 -8.07 8.18
CA ALA A 58 21.03 -8.07 9.59
C ALA A 58 19.53 -7.90 9.83
N THR A 59 18.78 -7.36 8.86
CA THR A 59 17.33 -7.18 8.98
C THR A 59 16.55 -8.49 8.95
N LEU A 60 17.13 -9.58 8.38
CA LEU A 60 16.50 -10.90 8.26
C LEU A 60 16.65 -11.76 9.52
N TYR A 61 17.61 -11.44 10.41
CA TYR A 61 17.84 -12.18 11.65
C TYR A 61 16.80 -11.85 12.74
N PRO A 62 16.72 -12.68 13.80
CA PRO A 62 15.84 -12.41 14.92
C PRO A 62 16.05 -11.00 15.50
N GLY A 63 14.96 -10.25 15.68
CA GLY A 63 14.99 -8.83 16.10
C GLY A 63 15.14 -7.81 14.97
N GLY A 64 15.48 -8.23 13.76
CA GLY A 64 15.55 -7.35 12.59
C GLY A 64 14.16 -6.99 12.04
N SER A 65 14.08 -5.87 11.32
CA SER A 65 12.80 -5.35 10.78
C SER A 65 12.13 -6.27 9.75
N ARG A 66 12.90 -7.16 9.11
CA ARG A 66 12.47 -8.16 8.12
C ARG A 66 12.68 -9.60 8.61
N SER A 67 12.81 -9.80 9.92
CA SER A 67 13.09 -11.10 10.54
C SER A 67 12.17 -12.19 10.02
N LEU A 68 12.74 -13.23 9.40
CA LEU A 68 11.98 -14.37 8.86
C LEU A 68 11.27 -15.13 9.98
N SER A 69 11.95 -15.37 11.11
CA SER A 69 11.34 -16.00 12.29
C SER A 69 10.21 -15.14 12.86
N GLY A 70 10.41 -13.81 12.90
CA GLY A 70 9.37 -12.87 13.32
C GLY A 70 8.14 -12.93 12.41
N ILE A 71 8.33 -12.93 11.09
CA ILE A 71 7.25 -13.06 10.11
C ILE A 71 6.50 -14.38 10.32
N ALA A 72 7.22 -15.50 10.48
CA ALA A 72 6.63 -16.82 10.71
C ALA A 72 5.77 -16.85 12.00
N VAL A 73 6.27 -16.27 13.11
CA VAL A 73 5.54 -16.20 14.39
C VAL A 73 4.28 -15.34 14.26
N HIS A 74 4.35 -14.18 13.60
CA HIS A 74 3.17 -13.32 13.39
C HIS A 74 2.12 -14.01 12.51
N ALA A 75 2.54 -14.61 11.39
CA ALA A 75 1.62 -15.33 10.51
C ALA A 75 0.97 -16.54 11.21
N PHE A 76 1.76 -17.33 11.95
CA PHE A 76 1.25 -18.46 12.73
C PHE A 76 0.28 -18.00 13.82
N GLY A 77 0.64 -16.95 14.59
CA GLY A 77 -0.22 -16.39 15.64
C GLY A 77 -1.55 -15.87 15.08
N LEU A 78 -1.53 -15.16 13.96
CA LEU A 78 -2.75 -14.69 13.29
C LEU A 78 -3.59 -15.86 12.75
N GLY A 79 -2.98 -16.91 12.21
CA GLY A 79 -3.66 -18.10 11.76
C GLY A 79 -4.33 -18.85 12.92
N LEU A 80 -3.64 -18.99 14.04
CA LEU A 80 -4.19 -19.60 15.26
C LEU A 80 -5.34 -18.77 15.85
N ALA A 81 -5.17 -17.44 15.93
CA ALA A 81 -6.21 -16.52 16.37
C ALA A 81 -7.45 -16.60 15.46
N LEU A 82 -7.26 -16.65 14.15
CA LEU A 82 -8.33 -16.79 13.17
C LEU A 82 -9.09 -18.12 13.37
N ALA A 83 -8.38 -19.24 13.40
CA ALA A 83 -8.98 -20.57 13.52
C ALA A 83 -9.77 -20.73 14.83
N SER A 84 -9.14 -20.37 15.97
CA SER A 84 -9.80 -20.44 17.28
C SER A 84 -11.00 -19.49 17.37
N SER A 85 -10.89 -18.30 16.80
CA SER A 85 -11.99 -17.32 16.76
C SER A 85 -13.17 -17.81 15.91
N ILE A 86 -12.93 -18.45 14.77
CA ILE A 86 -14.00 -19.03 13.94
C ILE A 86 -14.70 -20.16 14.71
N LEU A 87 -13.95 -21.09 15.31
CA LEU A 87 -14.50 -22.19 16.08
C LEU A 87 -15.34 -21.67 17.26
N LEU A 88 -14.82 -20.70 18.00
CA LEU A 88 -15.54 -20.10 19.13
C LEU A 88 -16.78 -19.33 18.67
N THR A 89 -16.72 -18.64 17.53
CA THR A 89 -17.89 -17.96 16.94
C THR A 89 -18.99 -18.97 16.63
N ILE A 90 -18.64 -20.07 15.97
CA ILE A 90 -19.62 -21.14 15.62
C ILE A 90 -20.24 -21.76 16.89
N LEU A 91 -19.40 -22.07 17.88
CA LEU A 91 -19.86 -22.61 19.16
C LEU A 91 -20.83 -21.65 19.88
N LEU A 92 -20.47 -20.37 19.99
CA LEU A 92 -21.31 -19.41 20.69
C LEU A 92 -22.61 -19.11 19.92
N LEU A 93 -22.59 -19.15 18.59
CA LEU A 93 -23.79 -19.06 17.77
C LEU A 93 -24.69 -20.25 18.00
N HIS A 94 -24.13 -21.47 18.06
CA HIS A 94 -24.90 -22.70 18.36
C HIS A 94 -25.55 -22.65 19.77
N LEU A 95 -24.85 -22.08 20.73
CA LEU A 95 -25.32 -21.85 22.08
C LEU A 95 -26.27 -20.63 22.23
N SER A 96 -26.59 -19.95 21.11
CA SER A 96 -27.36 -18.69 21.09
C SER A 96 -26.78 -17.59 22.03
N ASN A 97 -25.48 -17.65 22.30
CA ASN A 97 -24.79 -16.71 23.19
C ASN A 97 -24.37 -15.43 22.43
N PRO A 98 -24.79 -14.22 22.85
CA PRO A 98 -24.47 -12.98 22.15
C PRO A 98 -22.99 -12.67 22.09
N LEU A 99 -22.13 -13.26 22.91
CA LEU A 99 -20.67 -13.08 22.88
C LEU A 99 -19.99 -13.60 21.62
N TRP A 100 -20.70 -14.30 20.70
CA TRP A 100 -20.17 -14.69 19.39
C TRP A 100 -19.54 -13.52 18.62
N ARG A 101 -19.95 -12.29 18.91
CA ARG A 101 -19.49 -11.05 18.30
C ARG A 101 -18.01 -10.78 18.57
N LEU A 102 -17.53 -11.10 19.77
CA LEU A 102 -16.13 -10.86 20.15
C LEU A 102 -15.16 -11.71 19.32
N PRO A 103 -15.27 -13.04 19.27
CA PRO A 103 -14.38 -13.83 18.42
C PRO A 103 -14.60 -13.53 16.93
N SER A 104 -15.80 -13.18 16.46
CA SER A 104 -16.00 -12.72 15.08
C SER A 104 -15.19 -11.48 14.77
N PHE A 105 -15.16 -10.51 15.67
CA PHE A 105 -14.37 -9.30 15.52
C PHE A 105 -12.86 -9.62 15.48
N ILE A 106 -12.37 -10.51 16.36
CA ILE A 106 -10.96 -10.96 16.36
C ILE A 106 -10.62 -11.70 15.06
N ALA A 107 -11.53 -12.53 14.53
CA ALA A 107 -11.32 -13.22 13.25
C ALA A 107 -11.14 -12.21 12.10
N ILE A 108 -12.00 -11.19 12.04
CA ILE A 108 -11.90 -10.12 11.02
C ILE A 108 -10.60 -9.36 11.14
N LEU A 109 -10.17 -9.00 12.35
CA LEU A 109 -8.89 -8.35 12.59
C LEU A 109 -7.71 -9.23 12.16
N SER A 110 -7.78 -10.54 12.46
CA SER A 110 -6.73 -11.49 12.08
C SER A 110 -6.55 -11.57 10.56
N VAL A 111 -7.66 -11.63 9.81
CA VAL A 111 -7.65 -11.59 8.34
C VAL A 111 -7.08 -10.25 7.83
N PHE A 112 -7.53 -9.13 8.39
CA PHE A 112 -7.05 -7.80 8.00
C PHE A 112 -5.53 -7.71 8.16
N HIS A 113 -5.00 -8.00 9.32
CA HIS A 113 -3.57 -7.89 9.61
C HIS A 113 -2.73 -8.85 8.76
N PHE A 114 -3.20 -10.06 8.54
CA PHE A 114 -2.54 -11.00 7.63
C PHE A 114 -2.50 -10.47 6.19
N LEU A 115 -3.62 -9.96 5.67
CA LEU A 115 -3.70 -9.46 4.30
C LEU A 115 -2.88 -8.19 4.08
N GLU A 116 -2.73 -7.32 5.09
CA GLU A 116 -1.84 -6.16 5.02
C GLU A 116 -0.39 -6.57 4.77
N PHE A 117 0.10 -7.53 5.54
CA PHE A 117 1.45 -8.08 5.31
C PHE A 117 1.54 -8.82 3.98
N TYR A 118 0.58 -9.72 3.70
CA TYR A 118 0.61 -10.54 2.49
C TYR A 118 0.60 -9.69 1.21
N ALA A 119 -0.28 -8.70 1.12
CA ALA A 119 -0.35 -7.81 -0.03
C ALA A 119 0.95 -7.01 -0.19
N THR A 120 1.51 -6.50 0.92
CA THR A 120 2.80 -5.79 0.88
C THR A 120 3.92 -6.74 0.42
N ALA A 121 4.02 -7.94 0.98
CA ALA A 121 5.06 -8.90 0.62
C ALA A 121 4.93 -9.39 -0.84
N ARG A 122 3.70 -9.49 -1.36
CA ARG A 122 3.44 -9.99 -2.72
C ARG A 122 3.64 -8.93 -3.80
N TYR A 123 3.28 -7.68 -3.53
CA TYR A 123 3.22 -6.63 -4.56
C TYR A 123 4.21 -5.48 -4.34
N ASN A 124 4.75 -5.34 -3.13
CA ASN A 124 5.78 -4.34 -2.78
C ASN A 124 6.83 -4.94 -1.83
N LEU A 125 7.51 -6.00 -2.29
CA LEU A 125 8.52 -6.71 -1.50
C LEU A 125 9.58 -5.82 -0.83
N PRO A 126 10.10 -4.75 -1.46
CA PRO A 126 11.06 -3.85 -0.81
C PRO A 126 10.54 -3.20 0.48
N SER A 127 9.23 -2.98 0.58
CA SER A 127 8.58 -2.37 1.75
C SER A 127 8.08 -3.38 2.78
N ALA A 128 8.20 -4.70 2.50
CA ALA A 128 7.73 -5.75 3.40
C ALA A 128 8.61 -5.84 4.65
N LYS A 129 8.00 -5.61 5.81
CA LYS A 129 8.63 -5.62 7.14
C LYS A 129 7.67 -6.22 8.16
N LEU A 130 8.14 -6.55 9.36
CA LEU A 130 7.28 -6.95 10.46
C LEU A 130 6.20 -5.91 10.77
N SER A 131 6.53 -4.64 10.67
CA SER A 131 5.57 -3.54 10.85
C SER A 131 4.45 -3.52 9.80
N SER A 132 4.60 -4.21 8.66
CA SER A 132 3.55 -4.30 7.62
C SER A 132 2.36 -5.17 8.04
N PHE A 133 2.48 -5.97 9.11
CA PHE A 133 1.31 -6.61 9.75
C PHE A 133 0.37 -5.59 10.41
N LEU A 134 0.84 -4.38 10.69
CA LEU A 134 0.10 -3.30 11.34
C LEU A 134 -0.49 -3.65 12.73
N LEU A 135 -0.04 -4.72 13.38
CA LEU A 135 -0.53 -5.13 14.70
C LEU A 135 -0.24 -4.08 15.78
N PHE A 136 0.99 -3.59 15.83
CA PHE A 136 1.43 -2.62 16.84
C PHE A 136 1.96 -1.31 16.22
N SER A 137 2.13 -1.28 14.91
CA SER A 137 2.71 -0.16 14.15
C SER A 137 1.68 0.86 13.66
N ASN A 138 0.38 0.59 13.79
CA ASN A 138 -0.70 1.50 13.40
C ASN A 138 -0.92 2.67 14.39
N GLY A 139 -0.14 2.71 15.47
CA GLY A 139 -0.19 3.78 16.46
C GLY A 139 -1.16 3.52 17.62
N ARG A 140 -1.02 4.33 18.68
CA ARG A 140 -1.79 4.15 19.91
C ARG A 140 -3.30 4.30 19.71
N ALA A 141 -3.72 5.25 18.88
CA ALA A 141 -5.14 5.51 18.62
C ALA A 141 -5.86 4.28 18.02
N TYR A 142 -5.19 3.56 17.12
CA TYR A 142 -5.69 2.32 16.54
C TYR A 142 -5.93 1.25 17.62
N ASN A 143 -4.94 1.02 18.47
CA ASN A 143 -5.03 0.00 19.52
C ASN A 143 -6.12 0.37 20.55
N ILE A 144 -6.21 1.64 20.95
CA ILE A 144 -7.26 2.13 21.84
C ILE A 144 -8.65 1.91 21.24
N ALA A 145 -8.84 2.28 19.97
CA ALA A 145 -10.13 2.13 19.29
C ALA A 145 -10.60 0.66 19.28
N HIS A 146 -9.70 -0.28 18.92
CA HIS A 146 -10.05 -1.71 18.89
C HIS A 146 -10.26 -2.30 20.28
N THR A 147 -9.49 -1.86 21.28
CA THR A 147 -9.69 -2.26 22.69
C THR A 147 -11.05 -1.76 23.19
N CYS A 148 -11.40 -0.49 22.93
CA CYS A 148 -12.72 0.05 23.28
C CYS A 148 -13.86 -0.72 22.59
N ALA A 149 -13.69 -1.05 21.30
CA ALA A 149 -14.68 -1.86 20.59
C ALA A 149 -14.90 -3.24 21.22
N MET A 150 -13.81 -3.93 21.59
CA MET A 150 -13.89 -5.22 22.28
C MET A 150 -14.54 -5.10 23.67
N LEU A 151 -14.21 -4.05 24.41
CA LEU A 151 -14.84 -3.77 25.71
C LEU A 151 -16.34 -3.48 25.56
N GLU A 152 -16.76 -2.68 24.57
CA GLU A 152 -18.18 -2.44 24.30
C GLU A 152 -18.90 -3.75 24.00
N ILE A 153 -18.33 -4.63 23.16
CA ILE A 153 -18.92 -5.96 22.88
C ILE A 153 -19.14 -6.72 24.18
N VAL A 154 -18.12 -6.85 25.01
CA VAL A 154 -18.19 -7.62 26.26
C VAL A 154 -19.25 -7.01 27.20
N LEU A 155 -19.19 -5.70 27.43
CA LEU A 155 -20.11 -5.00 28.33
C LEU A 155 -21.57 -5.11 27.86
N VAL A 156 -21.82 -4.84 26.57
CA VAL A 156 -23.19 -4.88 26.03
C VAL A 156 -23.73 -6.33 26.00
N CYS A 157 -22.93 -7.30 25.57
CA CYS A 157 -23.37 -8.69 25.54
C CYS A 157 -23.65 -9.26 26.93
N THR A 158 -22.91 -8.81 27.96
CA THR A 158 -23.03 -9.35 29.33
C THR A 158 -24.09 -8.62 30.14
N PHE A 159 -24.13 -7.31 30.11
CA PHE A 159 -24.96 -6.51 31.00
C PHE A 159 -26.20 -5.90 30.33
N PHE A 160 -26.20 -5.75 29.01
CA PHE A 160 -27.27 -5.08 28.25
C PHE A 160 -27.71 -5.87 27.01
N PRO A 161 -27.97 -7.20 27.10
CA PRO A 161 -28.27 -8.01 25.92
C PRO A 161 -29.56 -7.57 25.20
N SER A 162 -30.53 -6.97 25.88
CA SER A 162 -31.72 -6.39 25.26
C SER A 162 -31.42 -5.22 24.32
N TRP A 163 -30.38 -4.45 24.57
CA TRP A 163 -29.91 -3.37 23.70
C TRP A 163 -29.51 -3.88 22.31
N LEU A 164 -28.98 -5.09 22.23
CA LEU A 164 -28.60 -5.71 20.96
C LEU A 164 -29.81 -5.94 20.03
N ALA A 165 -30.99 -6.14 20.56
CA ALA A 165 -32.20 -6.26 19.74
C ALA A 165 -32.51 -4.95 18.98
N VAL A 166 -32.12 -3.82 19.56
CA VAL A 166 -32.33 -2.49 18.95
C VAL A 166 -31.22 -2.17 17.93
N VAL A 167 -29.96 -2.37 18.31
CA VAL A 167 -28.80 -1.90 17.51
C VAL A 167 -28.27 -2.93 16.52
N SER A 168 -28.61 -4.20 16.66
CA SER A 168 -28.05 -5.30 15.87
C SER A 168 -29.13 -6.12 15.16
N ALA A 169 -29.93 -5.45 14.33
CA ALA A 169 -30.92 -6.10 13.48
C ALA A 169 -30.26 -7.00 12.41
N PRO A 170 -30.92 -8.03 11.89
CA PRO A 170 -30.36 -8.91 10.87
C PRO A 170 -29.82 -8.17 9.64
N TRP A 171 -30.56 -7.13 9.18
CA TRP A 171 -30.15 -6.33 8.04
C TRP A 171 -28.90 -5.49 8.32
N SER A 172 -28.73 -4.93 9.54
CA SER A 172 -27.54 -4.15 9.90
C SER A 172 -26.30 -5.05 9.98
N ARG A 173 -26.44 -6.29 10.46
CA ARG A 173 -25.36 -7.29 10.45
C ARG A 173 -24.97 -7.70 9.04
N ALA A 174 -25.98 -7.94 8.17
CA ALA A 174 -25.72 -8.26 6.75
C ALA A 174 -25.02 -7.09 6.03
N LEU A 175 -25.46 -5.87 6.25
CA LEU A 175 -24.82 -4.67 5.74
C LEU A 175 -23.38 -4.56 6.28
N GLY A 176 -23.19 -4.75 7.59
CA GLY A 176 -21.87 -4.73 8.22
C GLY A 176 -20.91 -5.75 7.60
N LEU A 177 -21.37 -6.97 7.39
CA LEU A 177 -20.57 -8.01 6.72
C LEU A 177 -20.26 -7.62 5.27
N GLY A 178 -21.22 -7.10 4.53
CA GLY A 178 -21.00 -6.61 3.17
C GLY A 178 -19.95 -5.51 3.10
N LEU A 179 -20.00 -4.54 4.03
CA LEU A 179 -19.01 -3.47 4.13
C LEU A 179 -17.62 -3.98 4.52
N VAL A 180 -17.53 -4.98 5.41
CA VAL A 180 -16.24 -5.62 5.75
C VAL A 180 -15.63 -6.29 4.54
N LEU A 181 -16.39 -7.09 3.80
CA LEU A 181 -15.91 -7.82 2.64
C LEU A 181 -15.53 -6.87 1.50
N MET A 182 -16.38 -5.90 1.19
CA MET A 182 -16.16 -4.88 0.16
C MET A 182 -14.94 -4.02 0.52
N GLY A 183 -14.88 -3.51 1.76
CA GLY A 183 -13.79 -2.65 2.21
C GLY A 183 -12.45 -3.36 2.19
N GLN A 184 -12.38 -4.60 2.70
CA GLN A 184 -11.17 -5.44 2.64
C GLN A 184 -10.75 -5.73 1.20
N GLY A 185 -11.71 -6.10 0.34
CA GLY A 185 -11.44 -6.41 -1.06
C GLY A 185 -10.86 -5.21 -1.80
N ILE A 186 -11.49 -4.04 -1.69
CA ILE A 186 -11.02 -2.81 -2.34
C ILE A 186 -9.64 -2.40 -1.80
N ARG A 187 -9.41 -2.51 -0.50
CA ARG A 187 -8.11 -2.18 0.10
C ARG A 187 -7.00 -3.11 -0.42
N SER A 188 -7.23 -4.42 -0.39
CA SER A 188 -6.25 -5.39 -0.88
C SER A 188 -5.98 -5.22 -2.39
N LEU A 189 -7.03 -4.94 -3.17
CA LEU A 189 -6.92 -4.69 -4.61
C LEU A 189 -6.16 -3.37 -4.90
N ALA A 190 -6.39 -2.33 -4.11
CA ALA A 190 -5.65 -1.08 -4.20
C ALA A 190 -4.15 -1.30 -3.96
N MET A 191 -3.79 -2.06 -2.92
CA MET A 191 -2.39 -2.41 -2.64
C MET A 191 -1.75 -3.22 -3.78
N ALA A 192 -2.49 -4.18 -4.34
CA ALA A 192 -2.01 -5.00 -5.46
C ALA A 192 -1.79 -4.18 -6.73
N GLN A 193 -2.70 -3.25 -7.04
CA GLN A 193 -2.62 -2.45 -8.27
C GLN A 193 -1.61 -1.30 -8.19
N ALA A 194 -1.41 -0.73 -7.01
CA ALA A 194 -0.36 0.27 -6.79
C ALA A 194 1.04 -0.35 -6.72
N GLY A 195 1.15 -1.61 -6.30
CA GLY A 195 2.42 -2.32 -6.25
C GLY A 195 3.47 -1.55 -5.43
N THR A 196 4.63 -1.29 -6.02
CA THR A 196 5.73 -0.56 -5.39
C THR A 196 5.41 0.91 -5.07
N ASN A 197 4.37 1.49 -5.69
CA ASN A 197 3.90 2.84 -5.37
C ASN A 197 3.07 2.91 -4.08
N PHE A 198 2.62 1.75 -3.54
CA PHE A 198 1.86 1.71 -2.31
C PHE A 198 2.76 1.84 -1.08
N ASN A 199 2.44 2.76 -0.18
CA ASN A 199 3.07 2.85 1.13
C ASN A 199 2.00 3.12 2.20
N HIS A 200 2.13 2.48 3.37
CA HIS A 200 1.25 2.74 4.52
C HIS A 200 1.40 4.16 5.08
N ILE A 201 2.57 4.77 4.87
CA ILE A 201 2.85 6.17 5.22
C ILE A 201 3.00 6.95 3.91
N PRO A 202 2.24 8.05 3.70
CA PRO A 202 2.36 8.87 2.51
C PRO A 202 3.80 9.32 2.27
N ALA A 203 4.23 9.27 1.02
CA ALA A 203 5.53 9.75 0.62
C ALA A 203 5.59 11.28 0.75
N LYS A 204 6.61 11.79 1.45
CA LYS A 204 6.86 13.24 1.56
C LYS A 204 7.82 13.75 0.49
N GLN A 205 8.44 12.85 -0.25
CA GLN A 205 9.39 13.16 -1.32
C GLN A 205 9.10 12.28 -2.53
N HIS A 206 9.21 12.87 -3.71
CA HIS A 206 9.13 12.13 -4.95
C HIS A 206 10.34 11.20 -5.06
N LYS A 207 10.09 9.92 -5.30
CA LYS A 207 11.16 8.93 -5.50
C LYS A 207 11.28 8.61 -6.99
N GLU A 208 12.48 8.29 -7.43
CA GLU A 208 12.71 7.75 -8.76
C GLU A 208 11.86 6.50 -9.00
N GLY A 209 11.16 6.44 -10.13
CA GLY A 209 10.22 5.36 -10.45
C GLY A 209 8.85 5.44 -9.77
N HIS A 210 8.54 6.54 -9.04
CA HIS A 210 7.20 6.76 -8.49
C HIS A 210 6.25 7.23 -9.60
N GLU A 211 5.25 6.43 -9.92
CA GLU A 211 4.26 6.67 -10.98
C GLU A 211 2.88 6.94 -10.39
N LEU A 212 2.13 7.82 -11.04
CA LEU A 212 0.71 8.04 -10.72
C LEU A 212 -0.14 6.88 -11.25
N VAL A 213 -0.65 6.06 -10.33
CA VAL A 213 -1.53 4.94 -10.68
C VAL A 213 -2.95 5.46 -10.90
N THR A 214 -3.48 5.31 -12.13
CA THR A 214 -4.81 5.81 -12.53
C THR A 214 -5.74 4.73 -13.07
N ARG A 215 -5.30 3.45 -13.05
CA ARG A 215 -6.03 2.30 -13.63
C ARG A 215 -6.68 1.43 -12.55
N GLY A 216 -7.59 0.57 -12.97
CA GLY A 216 -8.31 -0.35 -12.09
C GLY A 216 -9.16 0.40 -11.08
N VAL A 217 -9.06 0.06 -9.79
CA VAL A 217 -9.82 0.75 -8.73
C VAL A 217 -9.43 2.22 -8.59
N TYR A 218 -8.21 2.61 -8.99
CA TYR A 218 -7.76 3.99 -9.03
C TYR A 218 -8.42 4.80 -10.15
N GLY A 219 -8.97 4.17 -11.17
CA GLY A 219 -9.78 4.86 -12.19
C GLY A 219 -11.11 5.40 -11.68
N TRP A 220 -11.58 4.91 -10.52
CA TRP A 220 -12.84 5.30 -9.89
C TRP A 220 -12.64 6.09 -8.61
N LEU A 221 -11.64 5.68 -7.81
CA LEU A 221 -11.33 6.22 -6.50
C LEU A 221 -9.86 6.64 -6.47
N ARG A 222 -9.57 7.90 -6.16
CA ARG A 222 -8.17 8.35 -6.07
C ARG A 222 -7.46 7.87 -4.80
N HIS A 223 -8.23 7.53 -3.74
CA HIS A 223 -7.71 6.93 -2.50
C HIS A 223 -8.43 5.63 -2.14
N PRO A 224 -8.39 4.59 -3.00
CA PRO A 224 -9.19 3.37 -2.81
C PRO A 224 -8.80 2.60 -1.54
N SER A 225 -7.54 2.66 -1.12
CA SER A 225 -7.08 2.04 0.13
C SER A 225 -7.71 2.69 1.37
N TYR A 226 -7.88 4.04 1.37
CA TYR A 226 -8.53 4.77 2.47
C TYR A 226 -10.03 4.55 2.47
N PHE A 227 -10.66 4.57 1.31
CA PHE A 227 -12.06 4.15 1.13
C PHE A 227 -12.30 2.76 1.70
N GLY A 228 -11.49 1.79 1.29
CA GLY A 228 -11.62 0.41 1.75
C GLY A 228 -11.51 0.28 3.26
N PHE A 229 -10.51 0.92 3.87
CA PHE A 229 -10.33 0.88 5.33
C PHE A 229 -11.48 1.58 6.08
N PHE A 230 -11.94 2.74 5.61
CA PHE A 230 -13.04 3.47 6.23
C PHE A 230 -14.31 2.62 6.31
N TRP A 231 -14.74 2.06 5.19
CA TRP A 231 -15.95 1.25 5.14
C TRP A 231 -15.79 -0.11 5.82
N TRP A 232 -14.61 -0.72 5.73
CA TRP A 232 -14.29 -1.92 6.49
C TRP A 232 -14.44 -1.70 8.00
N ALA A 233 -13.89 -0.62 8.52
CA ALA A 233 -13.93 -0.32 9.94
C ALA A 233 -15.35 -0.06 10.43
N ILE A 234 -16.16 0.72 9.69
CA ILE A 234 -17.58 0.92 10.00
C ILE A 234 -18.36 -0.40 9.92
N GLY A 235 -18.08 -1.20 8.89
CA GLY A 235 -18.68 -2.51 8.72
C GLY A 235 -18.46 -3.44 9.91
N THR A 236 -17.26 -3.41 10.52
CA THR A 236 -16.98 -4.19 11.72
C THR A 236 -17.89 -3.82 12.88
N GLN A 237 -18.11 -2.53 13.13
CA GLN A 237 -18.95 -2.04 14.23
C GLN A 237 -20.44 -2.37 14.00
N LEU A 238 -20.94 -2.24 12.78
CA LEU A 238 -22.29 -2.64 12.42
C LEU A 238 -22.51 -4.15 12.59
N LEU A 239 -21.55 -4.96 12.18
CA LEU A 239 -21.64 -6.42 12.29
C LEU A 239 -21.74 -6.88 13.74
N VAL A 240 -20.91 -6.31 14.63
CA VAL A 240 -20.90 -6.69 16.05
C VAL A 240 -21.93 -5.93 16.89
N GLY A 241 -22.61 -4.92 16.33
CA GLY A 241 -23.64 -4.14 17.00
C GLY A 241 -23.10 -3.15 18.04
N ASN A 242 -21.91 -2.63 17.83
CA ASN A 242 -21.34 -1.57 18.65
C ASN A 242 -21.93 -0.22 18.24
N ALA A 243 -22.72 0.40 19.07
CA ALA A 243 -23.34 1.69 18.76
C ALA A 243 -22.42 2.87 19.11
N VAL A 244 -21.82 2.85 20.30
CA VAL A 244 -20.94 3.95 20.78
C VAL A 244 -19.66 3.99 19.99
N CYS A 245 -18.93 2.87 19.91
CA CYS A 245 -17.72 2.78 19.11
C CYS A 245 -18.02 2.97 17.61
N GLY A 246 -19.18 2.55 17.12
CA GLY A 246 -19.59 2.79 15.74
C GLY A 246 -19.62 4.27 15.38
N VAL A 247 -20.27 5.10 16.20
CA VAL A 247 -20.28 6.56 16.03
C VAL A 247 -18.86 7.13 16.17
N ALA A 248 -18.11 6.70 17.18
CA ALA A 248 -16.75 7.15 17.39
C ALA A 248 -15.83 6.82 16.20
N TYR A 249 -15.95 5.61 15.63
CA TYR A 249 -15.19 5.21 14.42
C TYR A 249 -15.51 6.11 13.23
N VAL A 250 -16.79 6.40 12.98
CA VAL A 250 -17.18 7.32 11.89
C VAL A 250 -16.50 8.67 12.05
N LEU A 251 -16.60 9.28 13.24
CA LEU A 251 -16.07 10.63 13.49
C LEU A 251 -14.54 10.67 13.45
N VAL A 252 -13.88 9.73 14.13
CA VAL A 252 -12.42 9.68 14.22
C VAL A 252 -11.80 9.37 12.87
N LEU A 253 -12.33 8.38 12.15
CA LEU A 253 -11.80 8.01 10.84
C LEU A 253 -12.10 9.08 9.79
N TRP A 254 -13.26 9.72 9.85
CA TRP A 254 -13.56 10.84 8.96
C TRP A 254 -12.54 11.98 9.14
N LYS A 255 -12.28 12.37 10.39
CA LYS A 255 -11.28 13.41 10.70
C LYS A 255 -9.89 12.99 10.25
N PHE A 256 -9.49 11.76 10.59
CA PHE A 256 -8.18 11.21 10.22
C PHE A 256 -7.96 11.19 8.70
N PHE A 257 -8.94 10.66 7.94
CA PHE A 257 -8.78 10.58 6.48
C PHE A 257 -8.93 11.94 5.81
N SER A 258 -9.76 12.85 6.34
CA SER A 258 -9.85 14.22 5.83
C SER A 258 -8.50 14.93 5.90
N ASP A 259 -7.82 14.87 7.04
CA ASP A 259 -6.51 15.50 7.21
C ASP A 259 -5.43 14.79 6.38
N ARG A 260 -5.46 13.47 6.37
CA ARG A 260 -4.46 12.66 5.67
C ARG A 260 -4.55 12.83 4.15
N ILE A 261 -5.75 12.79 3.58
CA ILE A 261 -5.97 12.97 2.14
C ILE A 261 -5.53 14.38 1.72
N ARG A 262 -5.91 15.41 2.48
CA ARG A 262 -5.49 16.79 2.19
C ARG A 262 -3.97 16.91 2.13
N GLY A 263 -3.26 16.45 3.15
CA GLY A 263 -1.81 16.52 3.17
C GLY A 263 -1.13 15.66 2.10
N GLU A 264 -1.70 14.51 1.75
CA GLU A 264 -1.16 13.67 0.67
C GLU A 264 -1.40 14.29 -0.70
N GLU A 265 -2.57 14.86 -0.96
CA GLU A 265 -2.89 15.51 -2.24
C GLU A 265 -2.03 16.75 -2.51
N GLU A 266 -1.64 17.50 -1.48
CA GLU A 266 -0.67 18.60 -1.62
C GLU A 266 0.67 18.09 -2.15
N HIS A 267 1.17 16.96 -1.66
CA HIS A 267 2.40 16.35 -2.17
C HIS A 267 2.21 15.75 -3.56
N LEU A 268 1.08 15.11 -3.84
CA LEU A 268 0.80 14.52 -5.16
C LEU A 268 0.71 15.60 -6.26
N VAL A 269 0.14 16.77 -5.95
CA VAL A 269 0.19 17.93 -6.87
C VAL A 269 1.62 18.40 -7.09
N GLN A 270 2.46 18.45 -6.05
CA GLN A 270 3.88 18.80 -6.19
C GLN A 270 4.67 17.78 -7.02
N PHE A 271 4.33 16.48 -6.91
CA PHE A 271 5.04 15.41 -7.59
C PHE A 271 4.64 15.26 -9.06
N PHE A 272 3.34 15.39 -9.36
CA PHE A 272 2.77 15.08 -10.67
C PHE A 272 2.12 16.27 -11.39
N GLY A 273 2.04 17.44 -10.74
CA GLY A 273 1.54 18.68 -11.35
C GLY A 273 0.14 18.52 -11.96
N GLU A 274 -0.02 19.03 -13.19
CA GLU A 274 -1.25 18.98 -13.98
C GLU A 274 -1.81 17.56 -14.17
N GLN A 275 -0.94 16.56 -14.19
CA GLN A 275 -1.35 15.17 -14.36
C GLN A 275 -2.22 14.71 -13.17
N TYR A 276 -1.84 15.08 -11.95
CA TYR A 276 -2.64 14.79 -10.77
C TYR A 276 -3.90 15.64 -10.68
N VAL A 277 -3.83 16.92 -11.04
CA VAL A 277 -4.99 17.83 -11.06
C VAL A 277 -6.09 17.25 -11.97
N ASN A 278 -5.73 16.89 -13.21
CA ASN A 278 -6.65 16.28 -14.17
C ASN A 278 -7.20 14.91 -13.69
N PHE A 279 -6.40 14.15 -12.96
CA PHE A 279 -6.84 12.88 -12.36
C PHE A 279 -7.85 13.13 -11.23
N ARG A 280 -7.58 14.10 -10.36
CA ARG A 280 -8.46 14.49 -9.25
C ARG A 280 -9.84 14.96 -9.70
N GLU A 281 -9.92 15.68 -10.81
CA GLU A 281 -11.20 16.16 -11.37
C GLU A 281 -12.12 15.03 -11.85
N ARG A 282 -11.53 13.90 -12.28
CA ARG A 282 -12.25 12.76 -12.84
C ARG A 282 -12.56 11.66 -11.82
N THR A 283 -11.95 11.72 -10.63
CA THR A 283 -12.06 10.65 -9.63
C THR A 283 -12.51 11.20 -8.29
N GLY A 284 -13.30 10.39 -7.58
CA GLY A 284 -13.78 10.71 -6.24
C GLY A 284 -12.96 10.05 -5.14
N VAL A 285 -13.24 10.43 -3.89
CA VAL A 285 -12.75 9.72 -2.68
C VAL A 285 -13.79 8.73 -2.17
N ALA A 286 -15.09 9.04 -2.35
CA ALA A 286 -16.25 8.27 -1.90
C ALA A 286 -16.28 8.00 -0.38
N ILE A 287 -15.60 8.85 0.40
CA ILE A 287 -15.80 8.98 1.85
C ILE A 287 -16.70 10.21 2.03
N PRO A 288 -17.82 10.10 2.78
CA PRO A 288 -18.76 11.20 2.91
C PRO A 288 -18.08 12.51 3.33
N PHE A 289 -18.44 13.62 2.65
CA PHE A 289 -17.96 14.99 2.92
C PHE A 289 -16.44 15.21 2.71
N ILE A 290 -15.68 14.24 2.18
CA ILE A 290 -14.29 14.42 1.76
C ILE A 290 -14.27 14.53 0.23
N ARG A 291 -13.80 15.68 -0.27
CA ARG A 291 -13.75 16.02 -1.70
C ARG A 291 -12.31 16.02 -2.21
#